data_316db12a78265587c63f741bd262653b
#
_entry.id   316db12a78265587c63f741bd262653b
#
_cell.length_a   1.000
_cell.length_b   1.000
_cell.length_c   1.000
_cell.angle_alpha   90.00
_cell.angle_beta   90.00
_cell.angle_gamma   90.00
#
_symmetry.space_group_name_H-M   'P 1'
#
loop_
_entity.id
_entity.type
_entity.pdbx_description
1 polymer ?
#
loop_
_entity_poly.entity_id
_entity_poly.type
_entity_poly.pdbx_seq_one_letter_code
_entity_poly.pdbx_strand_id
1 'polypeptide(L)'
;MNFIWLGLMLIALIVGALNGRIELVMKAAFDNAAAAVEIALGLIGIMAFWLGIMKIAEKGGIIKILSRAIRPIAKFLFPSIPSDHPAIGSMLMNMIANWLGLGNAATPLGLKAMEELQSLNQSKDTATNDMVTFLALNTGTICLIPMTVIAVRAQLGSANPFEIIGTTIISSTCATIAGVTAAKLFQRLPSIRKSDPNLPKKSNSEGVNHA
;
A
#
# COMPACT_ATOMS: atom_id res chain seq x y z
N MET A 1 -5.72 14.70 -7.02
CA MET A 1 -4.26 14.60 -6.77
C MET A 1 -3.46 15.43 -7.78
N ASN A 2 -3.71 15.33 -9.09
CA ASN A 2 -2.96 16.08 -10.13
C ASN A 2 -2.93 17.61 -9.92
N PHE A 3 -4.06 18.21 -9.52
CA PHE A 3 -4.13 19.66 -9.26
C PHE A 3 -3.27 20.09 -8.06
N ILE A 4 -3.13 19.24 -7.02
CA ILE A 4 -2.28 19.52 -5.87
C ILE A 4 -0.81 19.53 -6.28
N TRP A 5 -0.36 18.52 -7.03
CA TRP A 5 1.00 18.45 -7.58
C TRP A 5 1.32 19.62 -8.49
N LEU A 6 0.40 19.94 -9.41
CA LEU A 6 0.55 21.09 -10.29
C LEU A 6 0.65 22.39 -9.48
N GLY A 7 -0.19 22.57 -8.48
CA GLY A 7 -0.16 23.74 -7.60
C GLY A 7 1.17 23.88 -6.86
N LEU A 8 1.70 22.78 -6.30
CA LEU A 8 3.01 22.77 -5.63
C LEU A 8 4.16 23.14 -6.59
N MET A 9 4.15 22.62 -7.82
CA MET A 9 5.14 22.97 -8.82
C MET A 9 5.07 24.45 -9.22
N LEU A 10 3.86 24.98 -9.44
CA LEU A 10 3.67 26.40 -9.78
C LEU A 10 4.12 27.30 -8.63
N ILE A 11 3.78 26.97 -7.38
CA ILE A 11 4.23 27.73 -6.21
C ILE A 11 5.76 27.72 -6.13
N ALA A 12 6.40 26.55 -6.30
CA ALA A 12 7.86 26.46 -6.30
C ALA A 12 8.51 27.34 -7.36
N LEU A 13 7.99 27.37 -8.58
CA LEU A 13 8.47 28.22 -9.67
C LEU A 13 8.29 29.71 -9.36
N ILE A 14 7.11 30.12 -8.89
CA ILE A 14 6.80 31.51 -8.57
C ILE A 14 7.70 32.00 -7.43
N VAL A 15 7.78 31.23 -6.33
CA VAL A 15 8.61 31.60 -5.18
C VAL A 15 10.09 31.61 -5.54
N GLY A 16 10.55 30.64 -6.35
CA GLY A 16 11.91 30.61 -6.87
C GLY A 16 12.25 31.83 -7.71
N ALA A 17 11.34 32.24 -8.60
CA ALA A 17 11.50 33.43 -9.44
C ALA A 17 11.54 34.72 -8.61
N LEU A 18 10.59 34.88 -7.66
CA LEU A 18 10.51 36.06 -6.78
C LEU A 18 11.74 36.22 -5.90
N ASN A 19 12.38 35.13 -5.49
CA ASN A 19 13.60 35.15 -4.68
C ASN A 19 14.90 35.15 -5.53
N GLY A 20 14.83 35.26 -6.83
CA GLY A 20 15.99 35.22 -7.72
C GLY A 20 16.74 33.88 -7.72
N ARG A 21 16.08 32.78 -7.34
CA ARG A 21 16.65 31.43 -7.20
C ARG A 21 16.10 30.44 -8.22
N ILE A 22 15.70 30.92 -9.38
CA ILE A 22 15.08 30.07 -10.41
C ILE A 22 16.04 28.97 -10.90
N GLU A 23 17.36 29.25 -10.93
CA GLU A 23 18.38 28.27 -11.32
C GLU A 23 18.41 27.09 -10.34
N LEU A 24 18.25 27.34 -9.03
CA LEU A 24 18.21 26.29 -8.02
C LEU A 24 16.96 25.41 -8.18
N VAL A 25 15.82 26.00 -8.53
CA VAL A 25 14.59 25.26 -8.79
C VAL A 25 14.74 24.38 -10.02
N MET A 26 15.30 24.92 -11.11
CA MET A 26 15.56 24.17 -12.33
C MET A 26 16.56 23.04 -12.10
N LYS A 27 17.66 23.33 -11.40
CA LYS A 27 18.65 22.31 -11.04
C LYS A 27 18.00 21.18 -10.21
N ALA A 28 17.23 21.52 -9.18
CA ALA A 28 16.53 20.54 -8.37
C ALA A 28 15.55 19.69 -9.19
N ALA A 29 14.89 20.28 -10.19
CA ALA A 29 13.99 19.53 -11.07
C ALA A 29 14.76 18.49 -11.93
N PHE A 30 15.90 18.86 -12.51
CA PHE A 30 16.74 17.95 -13.29
C PHE A 30 17.39 16.88 -12.41
N ASP A 31 17.94 17.24 -11.25
CA ASP A 31 18.55 16.30 -10.33
C ASP A 31 17.54 15.26 -9.84
N ASN A 32 16.33 15.69 -9.49
CA ASN A 32 15.26 14.78 -9.09
C ASN A 32 14.73 13.91 -10.25
N ALA A 33 14.68 14.43 -11.48
CA ALA A 33 14.32 13.64 -12.64
C ALA A 33 15.36 12.53 -12.90
N ALA A 34 16.65 12.85 -12.81
CA ALA A 34 17.73 11.86 -12.95
C ALA A 34 17.65 10.80 -11.84
N ALA A 35 17.49 11.23 -10.58
CA ALA A 35 17.32 10.32 -9.44
C ALA A 35 16.09 9.41 -9.59
N ALA A 36 14.98 9.92 -10.13
CA ALA A 36 13.79 9.12 -10.38
C ALA A 36 14.04 7.99 -11.39
N VAL A 37 14.82 8.25 -12.45
CA VAL A 37 15.21 7.23 -13.43
C VAL A 37 16.11 6.18 -12.78
N GLU A 38 17.11 6.59 -12.00
CA GLU A 38 18.02 5.69 -11.31
C GLU A 38 17.26 4.77 -10.33
N ILE A 39 16.35 5.34 -9.53
CA ILE A 39 15.47 4.58 -8.64
C ILE A 39 14.62 3.58 -9.44
N ALA A 40 14.02 4.03 -10.55
CA ALA A 40 13.18 3.16 -11.37
C ALA A 40 13.97 1.98 -11.95
N LEU A 41 15.17 2.19 -12.45
CA LEU A 41 16.05 1.13 -12.95
C LEU A 41 16.47 0.17 -11.83
N GLY A 42 16.83 0.70 -10.65
CA GLY A 42 17.15 -0.10 -9.47
C GLY A 42 15.99 -0.98 -9.02
N LEU A 43 14.76 -0.46 -9.09
CA LEU A 43 13.55 -1.21 -8.74
C LEU A 43 13.29 -2.40 -9.67
N ILE A 44 13.65 -2.32 -10.96
CA ILE A 44 13.46 -3.43 -11.92
C ILE A 44 14.16 -4.70 -11.43
N GLY A 45 15.44 -4.59 -11.04
CA GLY A 45 16.21 -5.72 -10.54
C GLY A 45 15.63 -6.31 -9.24
N ILE A 46 15.28 -5.43 -8.29
CA ILE A 46 14.68 -5.82 -7.02
C ILE A 46 13.32 -6.50 -7.25
N MET A 47 12.50 -5.94 -8.15
CA MET A 47 11.20 -6.52 -8.52
C MET A 47 11.36 -7.90 -9.13
N ALA A 48 12.26 -8.06 -10.12
CA ALA A 48 12.51 -9.35 -10.77
C ALA A 48 12.97 -10.41 -9.75
N PHE A 49 13.89 -10.05 -8.87
CA PHE A 49 14.38 -10.92 -7.81
C PHE A 49 13.25 -11.37 -6.85
N TRP A 50 12.47 -10.43 -6.32
CA TRP A 50 11.38 -10.75 -5.40
C TRP A 50 10.23 -11.50 -6.05
N LEU A 51 9.86 -11.16 -7.29
CA LEU A 51 8.84 -11.91 -8.03
C LEU A 51 9.33 -13.34 -8.33
N GLY A 52 10.63 -13.53 -8.59
CA GLY A 52 11.25 -14.85 -8.74
C GLY A 52 11.15 -15.67 -7.46
N ILE A 53 11.56 -15.12 -6.31
CA ILE A 53 11.43 -15.77 -4.99
C ILE A 53 9.98 -16.11 -4.69
N MET A 54 9.06 -15.17 -4.95
CA MET A 54 7.63 -15.36 -4.72
C MET A 54 7.09 -16.51 -5.56
N LYS A 55 7.53 -16.63 -6.82
CA LYS A 55 7.12 -17.74 -7.71
C LYS A 55 7.64 -19.09 -7.23
N ILE A 56 8.86 -19.12 -6.68
CA ILE A 56 9.42 -20.32 -6.05
C ILE A 56 8.62 -20.67 -4.79
N ALA A 57 8.31 -19.71 -3.93
CA ALA A 57 7.52 -19.91 -2.72
C ALA A 57 6.09 -20.39 -3.03
N GLU A 58 5.48 -19.87 -4.10
CA GLU A 58 4.17 -20.29 -4.60
C GLU A 58 4.19 -21.74 -5.04
N LYS A 59 5.15 -22.10 -5.92
CA LYS A 59 5.32 -23.48 -6.42
C LYS A 59 5.75 -24.45 -5.32
N GLY A 60 6.56 -24.00 -4.36
CA GLY A 60 7.00 -24.79 -3.21
C GLY A 60 5.92 -25.03 -2.15
N GLY A 61 4.71 -24.47 -2.32
CA GLY A 61 3.59 -24.63 -1.40
C GLY A 61 3.72 -23.84 -0.09
N ILE A 62 4.76 -23.03 0.07
CA ILE A 62 4.97 -22.19 1.27
C ILE A 62 3.81 -21.21 1.44
N ILE A 63 3.29 -20.67 0.34
CA ILE A 63 2.13 -19.77 0.36
C ILE A 63 0.88 -20.48 0.91
N LYS A 64 0.68 -21.77 0.61
CA LYS A 64 -0.45 -22.55 1.16
C LYS A 64 -0.33 -22.74 2.66
N ILE A 65 0.87 -22.98 3.19
CA ILE A 65 1.13 -23.12 4.62
C ILE A 65 0.89 -21.78 5.32
N LEU A 66 1.44 -20.71 4.80
CA LEU A 66 1.33 -19.35 5.35
C LEU A 66 -0.12 -18.85 5.28
N SER A 67 -0.81 -19.06 4.16
CA SER A 67 -2.23 -18.73 4.00
C SER A 67 -3.10 -19.49 5.01
N ARG A 68 -2.77 -20.74 5.33
CA ARG A 68 -3.50 -21.52 6.33
C ARG A 68 -3.30 -20.97 7.75
N ALA A 69 -2.08 -20.55 8.09
CA ALA A 69 -1.75 -19.97 9.39
C ALA A 69 -2.43 -18.60 9.61
N ILE A 70 -2.52 -17.78 8.55
CA ILE A 70 -3.10 -16.42 8.62
C ILE A 70 -4.59 -16.41 8.25
N ARG A 71 -5.14 -17.53 7.81
CA ARG A 71 -6.56 -17.70 7.45
C ARG A 71 -7.55 -17.08 8.45
N PRO A 72 -7.41 -17.26 9.78
CA PRO A 72 -8.34 -16.64 10.73
C PRO A 72 -8.26 -15.10 10.72
N ILE A 73 -7.06 -14.54 10.61
CA ILE A 73 -6.85 -13.10 10.58
C ILE A 73 -7.34 -12.53 9.23
N ALA A 74 -7.02 -13.21 8.13
CA ALA A 74 -7.47 -12.80 6.79
C ALA A 74 -9.00 -12.83 6.68
N LYS A 75 -9.69 -13.85 7.21
CA LYS A 75 -11.16 -13.90 7.22
C LYS A 75 -11.79 -12.77 8.01
N PHE A 76 -11.17 -12.37 9.11
CA PHE A 76 -11.66 -11.25 9.92
C PHE A 76 -11.46 -9.91 9.21
N LEU A 77 -10.31 -9.72 8.55
CA LEU A 77 -9.98 -8.48 7.86
C LEU A 77 -10.61 -8.39 6.47
N PHE A 78 -10.68 -9.52 5.76
CA PHE A 78 -11.11 -9.60 4.36
C PHE A 78 -12.19 -10.67 4.16
N PRO A 79 -13.40 -10.43 4.68
CA PRO A 79 -14.48 -11.43 4.68
C PRO A 79 -14.99 -11.79 3.28
N SER A 80 -14.82 -10.90 2.30
CA SER A 80 -15.31 -11.09 0.93
C SER A 80 -14.35 -11.86 0.02
N ILE A 81 -13.10 -12.09 0.48
CA ILE A 81 -12.09 -12.77 -0.35
C ILE A 81 -12.09 -14.28 -0.06
N PRO A 82 -12.24 -15.14 -1.09
CA PRO A 82 -12.09 -16.59 -0.92
C PRO A 82 -10.72 -16.95 -0.38
N SER A 83 -10.67 -17.84 0.63
CA SER A 83 -9.41 -18.19 1.34
C SER A 83 -8.35 -18.81 0.44
N ASP A 84 -8.72 -19.34 -0.71
CA ASP A 84 -7.83 -20.01 -1.66
C ASP A 84 -7.46 -19.11 -2.84
N HIS A 85 -7.94 -17.85 -2.85
CA HIS A 85 -7.65 -16.90 -3.92
C HIS A 85 -6.19 -16.43 -3.86
N PRO A 86 -5.48 -16.28 -5.01
CA PRO A 86 -4.09 -15.82 -5.08
C PRO A 86 -3.83 -14.49 -4.37
N ALA A 87 -4.80 -13.57 -4.37
CA ALA A 87 -4.71 -12.28 -3.70
C ALA A 87 -4.27 -12.39 -2.23
N ILE A 88 -4.74 -13.42 -1.50
CA ILE A 88 -4.32 -13.64 -0.12
C ILE A 88 -2.80 -13.84 -0.05
N GLY A 89 -2.24 -14.65 -0.96
CA GLY A 89 -0.79 -14.89 -1.02
C GLY A 89 0.00 -13.61 -1.30
N SER A 90 -0.43 -12.84 -2.29
CA SER A 90 0.23 -11.58 -2.68
C SER A 90 0.13 -10.52 -1.59
N MET A 91 -1.02 -10.40 -0.92
CA MET A 91 -1.21 -9.52 0.22
C MET A 91 -0.29 -9.89 1.39
N LEU A 92 -0.16 -11.18 1.70
CA LEU A 92 0.74 -11.65 2.76
C LEU A 92 2.20 -11.37 2.46
N MET A 93 2.64 -11.61 1.24
CA MET A 93 4.02 -11.32 0.85
C MET A 93 4.33 -9.82 0.91
N ASN A 94 3.37 -8.98 0.51
CA ASN A 94 3.47 -7.54 0.67
C ASN A 94 3.59 -7.13 2.15
N MET A 95 2.76 -7.71 3.03
CA MET A 95 2.82 -7.43 4.47
C MET A 95 4.16 -7.87 5.07
N ILE A 96 4.67 -9.06 4.72
CA ILE A 96 5.97 -9.55 5.19
C ILE A 96 7.10 -8.62 4.73
N ALA A 97 7.10 -8.19 3.47
CA ALA A 97 8.09 -7.26 2.95
C ALA A 97 8.07 -5.92 3.72
N ASN A 98 6.89 -5.41 4.02
CA ASN A 98 6.71 -4.21 4.84
C ASN A 98 7.20 -4.42 6.28
N TRP A 99 6.91 -5.56 6.92
CA TRP A 99 7.36 -5.86 8.29
C TRP A 99 8.89 -5.91 8.39
N LEU A 100 9.54 -6.40 7.33
CA LEU A 100 10.99 -6.43 7.23
C LEU A 100 11.60 -5.06 6.85
N GLY A 101 10.78 -4.02 6.66
CA GLY A 101 11.22 -2.68 6.29
C GLY A 101 11.76 -2.57 4.87
N LEU A 102 11.38 -3.49 3.99
CA LEU A 102 11.80 -3.54 2.59
C LEU A 102 10.82 -2.73 1.71
N GLY A 103 10.55 -1.47 2.05
CA GLY A 103 9.52 -0.63 1.44
C GLY A 103 9.50 -0.66 -0.10
N ASN A 104 10.67 -0.53 -0.73
CA ASN A 104 10.77 -0.57 -2.19
C ASN A 104 10.40 -1.94 -2.78
N ALA A 105 10.69 -3.04 -2.08
CA ALA A 105 10.30 -4.39 -2.51
C ALA A 105 8.82 -4.70 -2.23
N ALA A 106 8.20 -4.04 -1.26
CA ALA A 106 6.79 -4.20 -0.94
C ALA A 106 5.87 -3.60 -2.00
N THR A 107 6.27 -2.51 -2.66
CA THR A 107 5.46 -1.81 -3.66
C THR A 107 4.97 -2.72 -4.80
N PRO A 108 5.84 -3.46 -5.52
CA PRO A 108 5.39 -4.34 -6.60
C PRO A 108 4.48 -5.48 -6.09
N LEU A 109 4.73 -5.98 -4.88
CA LEU A 109 3.89 -7.01 -4.27
C LEU A 109 2.50 -6.45 -3.93
N GLY A 110 2.44 -5.20 -3.46
CA GLY A 110 1.20 -4.47 -3.21
C GLY A 110 0.41 -4.21 -4.48
N LEU A 111 1.07 -3.80 -5.57
CA LEU A 111 0.43 -3.61 -6.87
C LEU A 111 -0.15 -4.92 -7.40
N LYS A 112 0.60 -6.02 -7.32
CA LYS A 112 0.11 -7.34 -7.71
C LYS A 112 -1.09 -7.78 -6.86
N ALA A 113 -1.04 -7.57 -5.55
CA ALA A 113 -2.16 -7.87 -4.67
C ALA A 113 -3.41 -7.07 -5.04
N MET A 114 -3.25 -5.77 -5.38
CA MET A 114 -4.36 -4.93 -5.82
C MET A 114 -4.92 -5.36 -7.18
N GLU A 115 -4.08 -5.79 -8.12
CA GLU A 115 -4.50 -6.35 -9.40
C GLU A 115 -5.33 -7.62 -9.21
N GLU A 116 -4.88 -8.52 -8.34
CA GLU A 116 -5.61 -9.74 -8.00
C GLU A 116 -6.91 -9.45 -7.23
N LEU A 117 -6.95 -8.43 -6.37
CA LEU A 117 -8.17 -7.94 -5.73
C LEU A 117 -9.13 -7.31 -6.75
N GLN A 118 -8.60 -6.58 -7.74
CA GLN A 118 -9.40 -6.00 -8.81
C GLN A 118 -10.07 -7.07 -9.68
N SER A 119 -9.49 -8.26 -9.81
CA SER A 119 -10.13 -9.37 -10.52
C SER A 119 -11.41 -9.86 -9.84
N LEU A 120 -11.54 -9.66 -8.52
CA LEU A 120 -12.74 -9.96 -7.74
C LEU A 120 -13.75 -8.81 -7.69
N ASN A 121 -13.35 -7.63 -8.18
CA ASN A 121 -14.16 -6.43 -8.13
C ASN A 121 -15.14 -6.37 -9.30
N GLN A 122 -16.43 -6.15 -9.02
CA GLN A 122 -17.48 -6.00 -10.04
C GLN A 122 -17.43 -4.64 -10.75
N SER A 123 -16.75 -3.64 -10.16
CA SER A 123 -16.59 -2.30 -10.75
C SER A 123 -15.13 -2.01 -11.05
N LYS A 124 -14.87 -1.37 -12.21
CA LYS A 124 -13.52 -0.94 -12.56
C LYS A 124 -13.14 0.41 -11.95
N ASP A 125 -14.14 1.22 -11.62
CA ASP A 125 -13.96 2.63 -11.23
C ASP A 125 -14.11 2.86 -9.73
N THR A 126 -14.53 1.85 -8.97
CA THR A 126 -14.79 1.99 -7.52
C THR A 126 -14.10 0.87 -6.76
N ALA A 127 -13.28 1.22 -5.78
CA ALA A 127 -12.59 0.26 -4.93
C ALA A 127 -13.56 -0.46 -3.99
N THR A 128 -13.35 -1.76 -3.77
CA THR A 128 -14.09 -2.53 -2.78
C THR A 128 -13.62 -2.22 -1.36
N ASN A 129 -14.43 -2.56 -0.36
CA ASN A 129 -14.07 -2.42 1.05
C ASN A 129 -12.79 -3.19 1.41
N ASP A 130 -12.55 -4.34 0.78
CA ASP A 130 -11.35 -5.13 0.99
C ASP A 130 -10.11 -4.44 0.41
N MET A 131 -10.21 -3.82 -0.76
CA MET A 131 -9.12 -3.01 -1.34
C MET A 131 -8.78 -1.82 -0.45
N VAL A 132 -9.79 -1.13 0.09
CA VAL A 132 -9.60 -0.02 1.03
C VAL A 132 -8.96 -0.49 2.33
N THR A 133 -9.38 -1.64 2.87
CA THR A 133 -8.78 -2.23 4.08
C THR A 133 -7.31 -2.60 3.85
N PHE A 134 -7.01 -3.20 2.70
CA PHE A 134 -5.64 -3.55 2.33
C PHE A 134 -4.76 -2.30 2.16
N LEU A 135 -5.29 -1.25 1.56
CA LEU A 135 -4.59 0.03 1.44
C LEU A 135 -4.32 0.67 2.81
N ALA A 136 -5.31 0.64 3.72
CA ALA A 136 -5.14 1.12 5.10
C ALA A 136 -4.07 0.34 5.86
N LEU A 137 -4.01 -0.99 5.68
CA LEU A 137 -2.98 -1.87 6.22
C LEU A 137 -1.59 -1.53 5.69
N ASN A 138 -1.47 -1.22 4.38
CA ASN A 138 -0.19 -0.81 3.79
C ASN A 138 0.26 0.56 4.25
N THR A 139 -0.67 1.51 4.41
CA THR A 139 -0.36 2.88 4.83
C THR A 139 0.07 2.94 6.30
N GLY A 140 -0.60 2.17 7.17
CA GLY A 140 -0.28 2.08 8.60
C GLY A 140 0.58 0.86 8.95
N THR A 141 1.38 0.36 8.03
CA THR A 141 2.03 -0.95 8.15
C THR A 141 2.89 -1.11 9.39
N ILE A 142 2.82 -2.27 10.03
CA ILE A 142 3.75 -2.64 11.11
C ILE A 142 5.14 -2.82 10.51
N CYS A 143 6.12 -2.11 11.06
CA CYS A 143 7.52 -2.24 10.68
C CYS A 143 8.31 -2.81 11.86
N LEU A 144 8.76 -4.06 11.73
CA LEU A 144 9.55 -4.72 12.79
C LEU A 144 11.01 -4.28 12.76
N ILE A 145 11.55 -4.13 11.55
CA ILE A 145 12.95 -3.73 11.34
C ILE A 145 12.98 -2.65 10.27
N PRO A 146 13.14 -1.36 10.63
CA PRO A 146 13.18 -0.27 9.66
C PRO A 146 14.55 -0.21 8.95
N MET A 147 14.86 -1.22 8.13
CA MET A 147 16.18 -1.42 7.52
C MET A 147 16.66 -0.21 6.74
N THR A 148 15.81 0.44 5.98
CA THR A 148 16.15 1.64 5.20
C THR A 148 16.57 2.79 6.11
N VAL A 149 15.84 3.02 7.20
CA VAL A 149 16.15 4.10 8.14
C VAL A 149 17.42 3.78 8.94
N ILE A 150 17.62 2.53 9.34
CA ILE A 150 18.84 2.06 10.00
C ILE A 150 20.05 2.28 9.10
N ALA A 151 19.96 1.93 7.82
CA ALA A 151 21.03 2.12 6.85
C ALA A 151 21.39 3.61 6.69
N VAL A 152 20.40 4.49 6.55
CA VAL A 152 20.63 5.94 6.46
C VAL A 152 21.26 6.48 7.75
N ARG A 153 20.77 6.07 8.92
CA ARG A 153 21.37 6.45 10.21
C ARG A 153 22.83 6.02 10.34
N ALA A 154 23.14 4.80 9.89
CA ALA A 154 24.51 4.29 9.89
C ALA A 154 25.41 5.10 8.94
N GLN A 155 24.94 5.44 7.74
CA GLN A 155 25.67 6.27 6.78
C GLN A 155 25.94 7.69 7.30
N LEU A 156 25.01 8.23 8.09
CA LEU A 156 25.14 9.55 8.73
C LEU A 156 25.96 9.51 10.02
N GLY A 157 26.58 8.38 10.36
CA GLY A 157 27.49 8.27 11.52
C GLY A 157 26.78 8.20 12.87
N SER A 158 25.51 7.73 12.92
CA SER A 158 24.82 7.52 14.19
C SER A 158 25.56 6.52 15.07
N ALA A 159 25.78 6.86 16.34
CA ALA A 159 26.44 5.98 17.30
C ALA A 159 25.67 4.67 17.56
N ASN A 160 24.33 4.71 17.48
CA ASN A 160 23.49 3.54 17.62
C ASN A 160 22.33 3.57 16.61
N PRO A 161 22.54 3.09 15.36
CA PRO A 161 21.52 3.11 14.32
C PRO A 161 20.27 2.26 14.65
N PHE A 162 20.42 1.23 15.48
CA PHE A 162 19.37 0.26 15.81
C PHE A 162 18.43 0.69 16.95
N GLU A 163 18.73 1.75 17.66
CA GLU A 163 17.95 2.27 18.80
C GLU A 163 16.48 2.54 18.46
N ILE A 164 16.18 2.86 17.19
CA ILE A 164 14.83 3.19 16.72
C ILE A 164 13.89 1.97 16.60
N ILE A 165 14.38 0.73 16.71
CA ILE A 165 13.57 -0.47 16.45
C ILE A 165 12.36 -0.53 17.39
N GLY A 166 12.57 -0.35 18.70
CA GLY A 166 11.50 -0.43 19.68
C GLY A 166 10.42 0.63 19.49
N THR A 167 10.82 1.87 19.29
CA THR A 167 9.90 2.99 19.05
C THR A 167 9.15 2.84 17.74
N THR A 168 9.81 2.35 16.69
CA THR A 168 9.19 2.09 15.39
C THR A 168 8.13 0.99 15.48
N ILE A 169 8.40 -0.11 16.18
CA ILE A 169 7.42 -1.20 16.37
C ILE A 169 6.17 -0.66 17.09
N ILE A 170 6.34 0.07 18.18
CA ILE A 170 5.20 0.62 18.94
C ILE A 170 4.41 1.60 18.08
N SER A 171 5.08 2.57 17.47
CA SER A 171 4.44 3.60 16.65
C SER A 171 3.70 3.01 15.45
N SER A 172 4.34 2.12 14.69
CA SER A 172 3.75 1.50 13.51
C SER A 172 2.59 0.54 13.87
N THR A 173 2.67 -0.15 15.02
CA THR A 173 1.57 -0.98 15.50
C THR A 173 0.36 -0.12 15.87
N CYS A 174 0.56 0.98 16.60
CA CYS A 174 -0.52 1.94 16.91
C CYS A 174 -1.14 2.53 15.64
N ALA A 175 -0.31 2.93 14.67
CA ALA A 175 -0.77 3.45 13.39
C ALA A 175 -1.61 2.43 12.60
N THR A 176 -1.17 1.17 12.56
CA THR A 176 -1.89 0.07 11.90
C THR A 176 -3.25 -0.17 12.56
N ILE A 177 -3.29 -0.27 13.89
CA ILE A 177 -4.53 -0.47 14.63
C ILE A 177 -5.49 0.69 14.38
N ALA A 178 -5.02 1.93 14.48
CA ALA A 178 -5.84 3.11 14.24
C ALA A 178 -6.36 3.16 12.79
N GLY A 179 -5.49 2.93 11.80
CA GLY A 179 -5.84 2.97 10.38
C GLY A 179 -6.87 1.89 10.00
N VAL A 180 -6.63 0.64 10.42
CA VAL A 180 -7.56 -0.47 10.14
C VAL A 180 -8.89 -0.27 10.87
N THR A 181 -8.86 0.19 12.12
CA THR A 181 -10.08 0.49 12.90
C THR A 181 -10.87 1.59 12.24
N ALA A 182 -10.22 2.69 11.84
CA ALA A 182 -10.88 3.78 11.11
C ALA A 182 -11.48 3.30 9.79
N ALA A 183 -10.73 2.53 8.99
CA ALA A 183 -11.23 1.97 7.73
C ALA A 183 -12.48 1.11 7.97
N LYS A 184 -12.46 0.21 8.96
CA LYS A 184 -13.61 -0.65 9.30
C LYS A 184 -14.81 0.12 9.86
N LEU A 185 -14.58 1.21 10.63
CA LEU A 185 -15.65 2.08 11.11
C LEU A 185 -16.30 2.84 9.95
N PHE A 186 -15.51 3.43 9.06
CA PHE A 186 -16.04 4.16 7.92
C PHE A 186 -16.83 3.26 6.95
N GLN A 187 -16.41 2.01 6.75
CA GLN A 187 -17.15 1.03 5.95
C GLN A 187 -18.57 0.75 6.49
N ARG A 188 -18.82 0.99 7.79
CA ARG A 188 -20.16 0.82 8.41
C ARG A 188 -21.08 2.01 8.16
N LEU A 189 -20.56 3.17 7.74
CA LEU A 189 -21.37 4.35 7.46
C LEU A 189 -22.32 4.08 6.28
N PRO A 190 -23.62 4.41 6.40
CA PRO A 190 -24.62 4.12 5.37
C PRO A 190 -24.28 4.68 3.99
N SER A 191 -23.62 5.84 3.96
CA SER A 191 -23.19 6.51 2.73
C SER A 191 -22.11 5.72 1.99
N ILE A 192 -21.11 5.21 2.72
CA ILE A 192 -19.97 4.46 2.17
C ILE A 192 -20.37 3.02 1.85
N ARG A 193 -21.19 2.42 2.71
CA ARG A 193 -21.70 1.06 2.48
C ARG A 193 -22.46 0.91 1.17
N LYS A 194 -23.20 1.96 0.76
CA LYS A 194 -23.94 1.96 -0.52
C LYS A 194 -23.04 2.04 -1.76
N SER A 195 -21.82 2.52 -1.60
CA SER A 195 -20.84 2.67 -2.70
C SER A 195 -19.97 1.44 -2.93
N ASP A 196 -20.03 0.41 -2.07
CA ASP A 196 -19.27 -0.82 -2.29
C ASP A 196 -19.88 -1.61 -3.47
N PRO A 197 -19.11 -1.84 -4.54
CA PRO A 197 -19.61 -2.51 -5.74
C PRO A 197 -19.97 -3.99 -5.52
N ASN A 198 -19.39 -4.63 -4.52
CA ASN A 198 -19.60 -6.06 -4.22
C ASN A 198 -20.75 -6.33 -3.25
N LEU A 199 -21.39 -5.30 -2.71
CA LEU A 199 -22.60 -5.49 -1.92
C LEU A 199 -23.83 -5.62 -2.81
N PRO A 200 -24.76 -6.55 -2.50
CA PRO A 200 -26.00 -6.66 -3.26
C PRO A 200 -26.75 -5.32 -3.18
N LYS A 201 -26.91 -4.66 -4.32
CA LYS A 201 -27.81 -3.51 -4.43
C LYS A 201 -29.18 -4.00 -4.05
N LYS A 202 -29.82 -3.44 -3.01
CA LYS A 202 -31.23 -3.66 -2.75
C LYS A 202 -31.97 -3.33 -4.05
N SER A 203 -32.54 -4.34 -4.69
CA SER A 203 -33.47 -4.18 -5.79
C SER A 203 -34.58 -3.23 -5.30
N ASN A 204 -34.70 -2.07 -5.91
CA ASN A 204 -35.90 -1.26 -5.82
C ASN A 204 -37.04 -2.00 -6.54
N SER A 205 -37.57 -3.03 -5.90
CA SER A 205 -38.84 -3.62 -6.26
C SER A 205 -39.95 -2.87 -5.51
N GLU A 206 -40.10 -1.58 -5.81
CA GLU A 206 -41.29 -0.80 -5.47
C GLU A 206 -41.71 -0.03 -6.71
N GLY A 207 -42.78 -0.46 -7.32
CA GLY A 207 -43.53 0.38 -8.25
C GLY A 207 -43.83 -0.20 -9.61
N VAL A 208 -44.40 -1.42 -9.67
CA VAL A 208 -45.32 -1.71 -10.75
C VAL A 208 -46.61 -2.29 -10.10
N ASN A 209 -47.37 -1.41 -9.48
CA ASN A 209 -48.79 -1.67 -9.30
C ASN A 209 -49.46 -1.24 -10.58
N HIS A 210 -49.89 -2.22 -11.33
CA HIS A 210 -50.87 -2.07 -12.41
C HIS A 210 -52.23 -1.68 -11.80
N ALA A 211 -52.68 -0.48 -12.15
CA ALA A 211 -54.08 -0.16 -12.22
C ALA A 211 -54.52 -0.23 -13.68
#